data_afd30f93597bf860a05343fc70fe4ae7
#
_entry.id   afd30f93597bf860a05343fc70fe4ae7
#
_cell.length_a   1.000
_cell.length_b   1.000
_cell.length_c   1.000
_cell.angle_alpha   90.00
_cell.angle_beta   90.00
_cell.angle_gamma   90.00
#
_symmetry.space_group_name_H-M   'P 1'
#
loop_
_entity.id
_entity.type
_entity.pdbx_description
1 polymer ?
#
loop_
_entity_poly.entity_id
_entity_poly.type
_entity_poly.pdbx_seq_one_letter_code
_entity_poly.pdbx_strand_id
1 'polypeptide(L)'
;AEAMVLGMKAGLEPETIFDVIKAGAGNSRIFELRAPMMVEDNYDAATMKMDIWQKDIKVISEFAADLGCPTPLFTAGIDIYDAGLEKGMDKLDTASVCRVLEGMAGLERK
;
A
#
# COMPACT_ATOMS: atom_id res chain seq x y z
N ALA A 1 2.24 -4.02 0.60
CA ALA A 1 3.20 -3.09 1.21
C ALA A 1 3.78 -3.63 2.53
N GLU A 2 2.95 -4.15 3.42
CA GLU A 2 3.44 -4.75 4.69
C GLU A 2 4.41 -5.91 4.43
N ALA A 3 4.10 -6.79 3.47
CA ALA A 3 4.99 -7.90 3.13
C ALA A 3 6.33 -7.40 2.58
N MET A 4 6.31 -6.38 1.72
CA MET A 4 7.52 -5.76 1.19
C MET A 4 8.37 -5.16 2.31
N VAL A 5 7.76 -4.38 3.20
CA VAL A 5 8.48 -3.73 4.31
C VAL A 5 9.03 -4.76 5.30
N LEU A 6 8.25 -5.79 5.63
CA LEU A 6 8.69 -6.88 6.51
C LEU A 6 9.93 -7.59 5.95
N GLY A 7 9.90 -7.92 4.65
CA GLY A 7 11.02 -8.57 3.98
C GLY A 7 12.26 -7.68 3.92
N MET A 8 12.10 -6.41 3.56
CA MET A 8 13.20 -5.45 3.55
C MET A 8 13.80 -5.24 4.95
N LYS A 9 12.96 -5.17 5.98
CA LYS A 9 13.41 -5.04 7.36
C LYS A 9 14.21 -6.26 7.83
N ALA A 10 13.88 -7.44 7.28
CA ALA A 10 14.61 -8.68 7.51
C ALA A 10 15.92 -8.77 6.71
N GLY A 11 16.22 -7.78 5.85
CA GLY A 11 17.45 -7.73 5.07
C GLY A 11 17.35 -8.30 3.66
N LEU A 12 16.13 -8.59 3.17
CA LEU A 12 15.95 -9.07 1.81
C LEU A 12 15.91 -7.91 0.81
N GLU A 13 16.41 -8.16 -0.40
CA GLU A 13 16.30 -7.20 -1.49
C GLU A 13 14.85 -7.11 -1.99
N PRO A 14 14.34 -5.89 -2.30
CA PRO A 14 12.94 -5.73 -2.73
C PRO A 14 12.58 -6.56 -3.95
N GLU A 15 13.47 -6.69 -4.93
CA GLU A 15 13.27 -7.49 -6.14
C GLU A 15 13.05 -8.97 -5.79
N THR A 16 13.82 -9.49 -4.84
CA THR A 16 13.69 -10.89 -4.37
C THR A 16 12.33 -11.12 -3.74
N ILE A 17 11.87 -10.20 -2.90
CA ILE A 17 10.55 -10.29 -2.27
C ILE A 17 9.47 -10.32 -3.34
N PHE A 18 9.55 -9.40 -4.30
CA PHE A 18 8.61 -9.33 -5.43
C PHE A 18 8.56 -10.65 -6.21
N ASP A 19 9.72 -11.18 -6.60
CA ASP A 19 9.80 -12.41 -7.41
C ASP A 19 9.21 -13.62 -6.67
N VAL A 20 9.50 -13.75 -5.38
CA VAL A 20 8.98 -14.88 -4.57
C VAL A 20 7.47 -14.80 -4.42
N ILE A 21 6.91 -13.63 -4.10
CA ILE A 21 5.46 -13.47 -3.94
C ILE A 21 4.75 -13.66 -5.28
N LYS A 22 5.29 -13.09 -6.35
CA LYS A 22 4.73 -13.20 -7.69
C LYS A 22 4.62 -14.64 -8.16
N ALA A 23 5.62 -15.47 -7.84
CA ALA A 23 5.65 -16.89 -8.20
C ALA A 23 4.79 -17.78 -7.29
N GLY A 24 4.32 -17.26 -6.17
CA GLY A 24 3.62 -18.01 -5.13
C GLY A 24 2.11 -17.73 -5.06
N ALA A 25 1.47 -18.37 -4.07
CA ALA A 25 0.04 -18.26 -3.83
C ALA A 25 -0.41 -16.87 -3.35
N GLY A 26 0.52 -16.04 -2.85
CA GLY A 26 0.26 -14.66 -2.42
C GLY A 26 0.15 -13.66 -3.56
N ASN A 27 0.36 -14.07 -4.81
CA ASN A 27 0.27 -13.17 -5.96
C ASN A 27 -1.16 -12.71 -6.23
N SER A 28 -1.27 -11.51 -6.78
CA SER A 28 -2.52 -10.96 -7.29
C SER A 28 -2.22 -10.00 -8.45
N ARG A 29 -3.24 -9.68 -9.23
CA ARG A 29 -3.10 -8.67 -10.29
C ARG A 29 -2.65 -7.32 -9.72
N ILE A 30 -3.20 -6.92 -8.59
CA ILE A 30 -2.82 -5.67 -7.91
C ILE A 30 -1.36 -5.71 -7.43
N PHE A 31 -0.91 -6.83 -6.90
CA PHE A 31 0.49 -6.98 -6.50
C PHE A 31 1.42 -6.81 -7.70
N GLU A 32 1.12 -7.46 -8.83
CA GLU A 32 1.92 -7.33 -10.06
C GLU A 32 1.98 -5.90 -10.60
N LEU A 33 0.89 -5.12 -10.43
CA LEU A 33 0.82 -3.74 -10.91
C LEU A 33 1.54 -2.76 -9.98
N ARG A 34 1.47 -2.97 -8.66
CA ARG A 34 1.91 -1.99 -7.67
C ARG A 34 3.22 -2.32 -6.96
N ALA A 35 3.52 -3.59 -6.77
CA ALA A 35 4.77 -3.96 -6.12
C ALA A 35 6.02 -3.49 -6.87
N PRO A 36 6.07 -3.44 -8.21
CA PRO A 36 7.20 -2.83 -8.91
C PRO A 36 7.46 -1.38 -8.52
N MET A 37 6.41 -0.59 -8.27
CA MET A 37 6.56 0.78 -7.76
C MET A 37 7.22 0.80 -6.38
N MET A 38 6.90 -0.19 -5.54
CA MET A 38 7.50 -0.35 -4.21
C MET A 38 8.96 -0.80 -4.30
N VAL A 39 9.27 -1.67 -5.26
CA VAL A 39 10.66 -2.10 -5.54
C VAL A 39 11.52 -0.89 -5.92
N GLU A 40 11.03 -0.08 -6.84
CA GLU A 40 11.75 1.08 -7.38
C GLU A 40 11.66 2.33 -6.49
N ASP A 41 10.82 2.31 -5.47
CA ASP A 41 10.47 3.49 -4.65
C ASP A 41 10.02 4.68 -5.52
N ASN A 42 9.29 4.39 -6.58
CA ASN A 42 8.79 5.39 -7.52
C ASN A 42 7.28 5.24 -7.72
N TYR A 43 6.53 6.26 -7.32
CA TYR A 43 5.07 6.27 -7.30
C TYR A 43 4.46 7.39 -8.14
N ASP A 44 5.27 8.04 -8.99
CA ASP A 44 4.86 9.21 -9.76
C ASP A 44 3.90 8.86 -10.90
N ALA A 45 4.07 7.69 -11.52
CA ALA A 45 3.19 7.21 -12.58
C ALA A 45 1.91 6.57 -11.98
N ALA A 46 1.15 7.35 -11.23
CA ALA A 46 -0.01 6.87 -10.50
C ALA A 46 -1.13 6.37 -11.44
N THR A 47 -1.58 5.15 -11.22
CA THR A 47 -2.81 4.61 -11.82
C THR A 47 -4.03 4.83 -10.92
N MET A 48 -3.81 4.97 -9.62
CA MET A 48 -4.79 5.40 -8.63
C MET A 48 -4.09 6.33 -7.64
N LYS A 49 -4.34 7.63 -7.74
CA LYS A 49 -3.76 8.61 -6.82
C LYS A 49 -4.37 8.48 -5.43
N MET A 50 -3.58 8.78 -4.41
CA MET A 50 -3.98 8.66 -3.01
C MET A 50 -5.21 9.52 -2.70
N ASP A 51 -5.28 10.75 -3.21
CA ASP A 51 -6.42 11.64 -3.00
C ASP A 51 -7.72 11.13 -3.67
N ILE A 52 -7.61 10.53 -4.85
CA ILE A 52 -8.75 9.93 -5.57
C ILE A 52 -9.28 8.71 -4.79
N TRP A 53 -8.39 7.91 -4.22
CA TRP A 53 -8.74 6.73 -3.43
C TRP A 53 -9.57 7.09 -2.19
N GLN A 54 -9.43 8.30 -1.63
CA GLN A 54 -10.23 8.76 -0.48
C GLN A 54 -11.73 8.75 -0.76
N LYS A 55 -12.14 9.09 -1.97
CA LYS A 55 -13.54 9.02 -2.39
C LYS A 55 -14.05 7.56 -2.32
N ASP A 56 -13.26 6.63 -2.81
CA ASP A 56 -13.64 5.21 -2.79
C ASP A 56 -13.70 4.66 -1.36
N ILE A 57 -12.75 5.06 -0.50
CA ILE A 57 -12.78 4.71 0.93
C ILE A 57 -14.10 5.16 1.56
N LYS A 58 -14.50 6.39 1.29
CA LYS A 58 -15.75 6.95 1.83
C LYS A 58 -16.98 6.17 1.35
N VAL A 59 -17.06 5.89 0.05
CA VAL A 59 -18.18 5.14 -0.56
C VAL A 59 -18.27 3.74 0.03
N ILE A 60 -17.14 3.03 0.13
CA ILE A 60 -17.11 1.67 0.68
C ILE A 60 -17.49 1.67 2.15
N SER A 61 -16.95 2.59 2.94
CA SER A 61 -17.22 2.68 4.38
C SER A 61 -18.68 2.97 4.67
N GLU A 62 -19.28 3.93 3.96
CA GLU A 62 -20.70 4.27 4.11
C GLU A 62 -21.60 3.12 3.70
N PHE A 63 -21.31 2.46 2.59
CA PHE A 63 -22.10 1.33 2.09
C PHE A 63 -22.05 0.14 3.06
N ALA A 64 -20.85 -0.18 3.57
CA ALA A 64 -20.69 -1.24 4.56
C ALA A 64 -21.46 -0.93 5.85
N ALA A 65 -21.44 0.33 6.31
CA ALA A 65 -22.16 0.76 7.49
C ALA A 65 -23.68 0.66 7.29
N ASP A 66 -24.19 1.09 6.14
CA ASP A 66 -25.62 1.01 5.80
C ASP A 66 -26.14 -0.42 5.80
N LEU A 67 -25.31 -1.37 5.38
CA LEU A 67 -25.65 -2.79 5.39
C LEU A 67 -25.40 -3.48 6.74
N GLY A 68 -24.76 -2.81 7.69
CA GLY A 68 -24.32 -3.43 8.93
C GLY A 68 -23.28 -4.52 8.73
N CYS A 69 -22.48 -4.41 7.65
CA CYS A 69 -21.45 -5.38 7.30
C CYS A 69 -20.09 -4.92 7.83
N PRO A 70 -19.47 -5.63 8.79
CA PRO A 70 -18.16 -5.24 9.30
C PRO A 70 -17.06 -5.49 8.26
N THR A 71 -16.13 -4.53 8.12
CA THR A 71 -14.98 -4.61 7.22
C THR A 71 -13.70 -4.28 8.01
N PRO A 72 -13.29 -5.13 8.97
CA PRO A 72 -12.21 -4.80 9.90
C PRO A 72 -10.84 -4.62 9.23
N LEU A 73 -10.50 -5.43 8.22
CA LEU A 73 -9.21 -5.30 7.51
C LEU A 73 -9.17 -4.03 6.68
N PHE A 74 -10.25 -3.72 5.99
CA PHE A 74 -10.37 -2.48 5.22
C PHE A 74 -10.27 -1.26 6.14
N THR A 75 -10.99 -1.27 7.24
CA THR A 75 -11.00 -0.19 8.24
C THR A 75 -9.62 0.03 8.85
N ALA A 76 -8.90 -1.04 9.19
CA ALA A 76 -7.55 -0.95 9.74
C ALA A 76 -6.55 -0.28 8.79
N GLY A 77 -6.77 -0.41 7.48
CA GLY A 77 -5.89 0.20 6.46
C GLY A 77 -6.11 1.70 6.26
N ILE A 78 -7.25 2.25 6.66
CA ILE A 78 -7.61 3.65 6.39
C ILE A 78 -6.58 4.63 6.97
N ASP A 79 -6.13 4.42 8.20
CA ASP A 79 -5.19 5.30 8.87
C ASP A 79 -3.83 5.38 8.14
N ILE A 80 -3.44 4.33 7.45
CA ILE A 80 -2.19 4.31 6.67
C ILE A 80 -2.30 5.23 5.45
N TYR A 81 -3.44 5.22 4.77
CA TYR A 81 -3.70 6.14 3.66
C TYR A 81 -3.79 7.59 4.15
N ASP A 82 -4.46 7.83 5.28
CA ASP A 82 -4.55 9.16 5.88
C ASP A 82 -3.15 9.70 6.24
N ALA A 83 -2.30 8.86 6.81
CA ALA A 83 -0.91 9.22 7.09
C ALA A 83 -0.13 9.58 5.81
N GLY A 84 -0.41 8.90 4.71
CA GLY A 84 0.16 9.24 3.40
C GLY A 84 -0.25 10.63 2.93
N LEU A 85 -1.53 10.99 3.07
CA LEU A 85 -2.03 12.33 2.74
C LEU A 85 -1.36 13.40 3.60
N GLU A 86 -1.24 13.18 4.89
CA GLU A 86 -0.58 14.11 5.83
C GLU A 86 0.89 14.34 5.47
N LYS A 87 1.52 13.37 4.84
CA LYS A 87 2.92 13.45 4.37
C LYS A 87 3.05 14.06 2.97
N GLY A 88 1.97 14.54 2.38
CA GLY A 88 1.98 15.18 1.05
C GLY A 88 2.04 14.20 -0.12
N MET A 89 1.63 12.95 0.07
CA MET A 89 1.64 11.91 -0.96
C MET A 89 0.33 11.86 -1.76
N ASP A 90 -0.47 12.92 -1.73
CA ASP A 90 -1.82 12.99 -2.31
C ASP A 90 -1.85 12.69 -3.81
N LYS A 91 -0.81 13.08 -4.56
CA LYS A 91 -0.71 12.87 -6.02
C LYS A 91 0.06 11.61 -6.42
N LEU A 92 0.64 10.92 -5.46
CA LEU A 92 1.34 9.65 -5.71
C LEU A 92 0.35 8.50 -5.80
N ASP A 93 0.77 7.40 -6.44
CA ASP A 93 0.00 6.16 -6.45
C ASP A 93 -0.26 5.66 -5.04
N THR A 94 -1.41 4.98 -4.83
CA THR A 94 -1.76 4.39 -3.54
C THR A 94 -0.71 3.41 -3.02
N ALA A 95 0.12 2.83 -3.89
CA ALA A 95 1.25 1.99 -3.50
C ALA A 95 2.26 2.74 -2.61
N SER A 96 2.26 4.08 -2.61
CA SER A 96 3.13 4.90 -1.77
C SER A 96 2.89 4.72 -0.26
N VAL A 97 1.82 4.03 0.16
CA VAL A 97 1.67 3.57 1.55
C VAL A 97 2.86 2.73 2.03
N CYS A 98 3.61 2.15 1.09
CA CYS A 98 4.85 1.47 1.41
C CYS A 98 5.83 2.40 2.14
N ARG A 99 5.98 3.66 1.68
CA ARG A 99 6.81 4.67 2.38
C ARG A 99 6.29 4.99 3.79
N VAL A 100 4.98 5.02 3.98
CA VAL A 100 4.40 5.21 5.32
C VAL A 100 4.83 4.08 6.25
N LEU A 101 4.69 2.84 5.78
CA LEU A 101 5.06 1.65 6.54
C LEU A 101 6.57 1.54 6.77
N GLU A 102 7.38 1.92 5.80
CA GLU A 102 8.84 2.03 5.96
C GLU A 102 9.19 2.99 7.11
N GLY A 103 8.55 4.15 7.13
CA GLY A 103 8.73 5.12 8.20
C GLY A 103 8.32 4.58 9.57
N MET A 104 7.19 3.87 9.65
CA MET A 104 6.73 3.22 10.88
C MET A 104 7.70 2.13 11.36
N ALA A 105 8.33 1.43 10.43
CA ALA A 105 9.30 0.37 10.72
C ALA A 105 10.71 0.91 11.01
N GLY A 106 10.95 2.21 10.85
CA GLY A 106 12.29 2.77 10.93
C GLY A 106 13.22 2.19 9.89
N LEU A 107 12.68 1.90 8.70
CA LEU A 107 13.45 1.35 7.58
C LEU A 107 13.95 2.49 6.69
N GLU A 108 15.26 2.51 6.49
CA GLU A 108 15.89 3.40 5.52
C GLU A 108 16.40 2.54 4.35
N ARG A 109 16.08 2.93 3.13
CA ARG A 109 16.58 2.26 1.94
C ARG A 109 18.04 2.64 1.70
N LYS A 110 18.78 1.69 1.24
CA LYS A 110 20.20 1.89 0.88
C LYS A 110 20.32 2.66 -0.43
#